data_a97165133951f36ec75d7c88ea7ec9f3
#
_entry.id   a97165133951f36ec75d7c88ea7ec9f3
#
_cell.length_a   1.000
_cell.length_b   1.000
_cell.length_c   1.000
_cell.angle_alpha   90.00
_cell.angle_beta   90.00
_cell.angle_gamma   90.00
#
_symmetry.space_group_name_H-M   'P 1'
#
loop_
_entity.id
_entity.type
_entity.pdbx_description
1 polymer ?
#
loop_
_entity_poly.entity_id
_entity_poly.type
_entity_poly.pdbx_seq_one_letter_code
_entity_poly.pdbx_strand_id
1 'polypeptide(L)'
;MSGRSSQRKGRGGEIEICHIFQAHGIDARPGQAVSYGSTPDVVNIPHVHAEIKRVERLNIPEAMAQAVRDSEKFGDGVPCLFHRRNRQGWLCTMRLEDWIALYSAAEKRRNAHIKKAVYDTPA
;
A
#
# COMPACT_ATOMS: atom_id res chain seq x y z
N MET A 1 -21.54 4.76 20.28
CA MET A 1 -20.57 4.13 19.38
C MET A 1 -19.23 4.02 20.10
N SER A 2 -18.70 2.88 20.19
CA SER A 2 -17.48 2.68 20.95
C SER A 2 -16.23 2.84 20.07
N GLY A 3 -15.21 3.52 20.58
CA GLY A 3 -13.91 3.59 19.93
C GLY A 3 -13.26 2.22 19.71
N ARG A 4 -13.67 1.24 20.50
CA ARG A 4 -13.20 -0.15 20.35
C ARG A 4 -13.60 -0.76 19.02
N SER A 5 -14.82 -0.48 18.53
CA SER A 5 -15.29 -0.99 17.24
C SER A 5 -14.46 -0.46 16.09
N SER A 6 -14.16 0.85 16.09
CA SER A 6 -13.33 1.48 15.07
C SER A 6 -11.88 0.99 15.12
N GLN A 7 -11.32 0.80 16.32
CA GLN A 7 -9.97 0.27 16.49
C GLN A 7 -9.85 -1.18 16.00
N ARG A 8 -10.87 -2.00 16.26
CA ARG A 8 -10.89 -3.40 15.78
C ARG A 8 -10.95 -3.46 14.26
N LYS A 9 -11.74 -2.60 13.61
CA LYS A 9 -11.83 -2.54 12.15
C LYS A 9 -10.49 -2.12 11.55
N GLY A 10 -9.83 -1.12 12.13
CA GLY A 10 -8.53 -0.66 11.69
C GLY A 10 -7.47 -1.77 11.78
N ARG A 11 -7.37 -2.40 12.94
CA ARG A 11 -6.41 -3.49 13.16
C ARG A 11 -6.72 -4.70 12.28
N GLY A 12 -7.99 -5.05 12.14
CA GLY A 12 -8.42 -6.16 11.27
C GLY A 12 -8.05 -5.91 9.82
N GLY A 13 -8.21 -4.68 9.34
CA GLY A 13 -7.81 -4.28 7.98
C GLY A 13 -6.31 -4.38 7.77
N GLU A 14 -5.51 -3.92 8.72
CA GLU A 14 -4.06 -4.01 8.66
C GLU A 14 -3.58 -5.47 8.57
N ILE A 15 -4.12 -6.34 9.40
CA ILE A 15 -3.78 -7.76 9.40
C ILE A 15 -4.19 -8.41 8.08
N GLU A 16 -5.38 -8.11 7.60
CA GLU A 16 -5.90 -8.65 6.34
C GLU A 16 -4.99 -8.25 5.15
N ILE A 17 -4.62 -6.98 5.07
CA ILE A 17 -3.71 -6.49 4.02
C ILE A 17 -2.34 -7.18 4.14
N CYS A 18 -1.80 -7.31 5.33
CA CYS A 18 -0.52 -7.99 5.51
C CYS A 18 -0.56 -9.44 5.01
N HIS A 19 -1.64 -10.16 5.30
CA HIS A 19 -1.80 -11.54 4.80
C HIS A 19 -1.85 -11.58 3.27
N ILE A 20 -2.54 -10.62 2.64
CA ILE A 20 -2.61 -10.55 1.17
C ILE A 20 -1.22 -10.31 0.58
N PHE A 21 -0.47 -9.35 1.11
CA PHE A 21 0.89 -9.07 0.64
C PHE A 21 1.82 -10.25 0.87
N GLN A 22 1.73 -10.89 2.04
CA GLN A 22 2.54 -12.08 2.36
C GLN A 22 2.27 -13.23 1.37
N ALA A 23 1.02 -13.42 0.96
CA ALA A 23 0.66 -14.41 -0.04
C ALA A 23 1.32 -14.13 -1.41
N HIS A 24 1.73 -12.92 -1.66
CA HIS A 24 2.44 -12.51 -2.87
C HIS A 24 3.96 -12.36 -2.67
N GLY A 25 4.48 -12.87 -1.56
CA GLY A 25 5.92 -12.86 -1.31
C GLY A 25 6.46 -11.55 -0.73
N ILE A 26 5.59 -10.64 -0.29
CA ILE A 26 5.97 -9.38 0.34
C ILE A 26 5.77 -9.52 1.85
N ASP A 27 6.82 -9.33 2.63
CA ASP A 27 6.80 -9.56 4.07
C ASP A 27 6.20 -8.38 4.85
N ALA A 28 5.03 -7.91 4.43
CA ALA A 28 4.30 -6.85 5.11
C ALA A 28 3.94 -7.28 6.53
N ARG A 29 4.13 -6.37 7.47
CA ARG A 29 3.85 -6.60 8.88
C ARG A 29 3.05 -5.45 9.46
N PRO A 30 2.15 -5.70 10.42
CA PRO A 30 1.52 -4.62 11.16
C PRO A 30 2.59 -3.79 11.87
N GLY A 31 2.40 -2.48 11.91
CA GLY A 31 3.28 -1.61 12.68
C GLY A 31 3.21 -1.93 14.16
N GLN A 32 4.26 -1.60 14.88
CA GLN A 32 4.34 -1.85 16.32
C GLN A 32 3.32 -0.99 17.07
N ALA A 33 2.48 -1.63 17.86
CA ALA A 33 1.47 -0.94 18.65
C ALA A 33 2.04 -0.25 19.90
N VAL A 34 3.37 -0.22 20.06
CA VAL A 34 4.02 0.20 21.30
C VAL A 34 3.96 1.71 21.52
N SER A 35 3.92 2.50 20.46
CA SER A 35 3.76 3.95 20.57
C SER A 35 2.90 4.47 19.43
N TYR A 36 1.78 5.02 19.81
CA TYR A 36 0.79 5.55 18.89
C TYR A 36 1.40 6.65 18.02
N GLY A 37 1.32 6.50 16.71
CA GLY A 37 1.82 7.50 15.77
C GLY A 37 3.32 7.52 15.55
N SER A 38 4.07 6.61 16.15
CA SER A 38 5.53 6.54 15.97
C SER A 38 5.97 5.62 14.84
N THR A 39 5.07 4.77 14.35
CA THR A 39 5.32 3.86 13.24
C THR A 39 4.14 3.87 12.28
N PRO A 40 4.35 3.61 10.98
CA PRO A 40 3.24 3.37 10.05
C PRO A 40 2.39 2.19 10.48
N ASP A 41 1.13 2.18 10.05
CA ASP A 41 0.19 1.09 10.36
C ASP A 41 0.65 -0.27 9.80
N VAL A 42 1.30 -0.24 8.65
CA VAL A 42 1.88 -1.42 8.01
C VAL A 42 3.29 -1.08 7.56
N VAL A 43 4.22 -1.99 7.79
CA VAL A 43 5.63 -1.82 7.46
C VAL A 43 6.11 -2.94 6.54
N ASN A 44 7.32 -2.82 6.02
CA ASN A 44 7.99 -3.83 5.17
C ASN A 44 7.36 -4.01 3.79
N ILE A 45 6.71 -2.97 3.27
CA ILE A 45 6.40 -2.90 1.85
C ILE A 45 7.44 -1.97 1.24
N PRO A 46 8.48 -2.48 0.56
CA PRO A 46 9.57 -1.62 0.09
C PRO A 46 9.08 -0.49 -0.81
N HIS A 47 9.55 0.73 -0.54
CA HIS A 47 9.25 1.94 -1.31
C HIS A 47 7.79 2.41 -1.26
N VAL A 48 6.98 1.82 -0.38
CA VAL A 48 5.55 2.15 -0.27
C VAL A 48 5.21 2.52 1.16
N HIS A 49 4.55 3.67 1.32
CA HIS A 49 3.85 3.99 2.55
C HIS A 49 2.41 3.53 2.43
N ALA A 50 2.01 2.55 3.22
CA ALA A 50 0.68 1.96 3.17
C ALA A 50 -0.22 2.60 4.23
N GLU A 51 -1.25 3.30 3.76
CA GLU A 51 -2.35 3.79 4.59
C GLU A 51 -3.52 2.83 4.42
N ILE A 52 -4.03 2.28 5.51
CA ILE A 52 -5.07 1.25 5.46
C ILE A 52 -6.37 1.81 5.99
N LYS A 53 -7.43 1.72 5.20
CA LYS A 53 -8.77 2.16 5.60
C LYS A 53 -9.80 1.09 5.28
N ARG A 54 -10.43 0.56 6.31
CA ARG A 54 -11.55 -0.36 6.17
C ARG A 54 -12.78 0.27 6.80
N VAL A 55 -13.49 1.07 5.99
CA VAL A 55 -14.64 1.86 6.43
C VAL A 55 -15.70 1.86 5.33
N GLU A 56 -16.98 2.01 5.73
CA GLU A 56 -18.09 2.02 4.78
C GLU A 56 -18.15 3.30 3.95
N ARG A 57 -17.79 4.44 4.53
CA ARG A 57 -17.75 5.72 3.84
C ARG A 57 -16.37 6.34 4.03
N LEU A 58 -15.66 6.47 2.95
CA LEU A 58 -14.30 7.01 2.95
C LEU A 58 -14.24 8.30 2.17
N ASN A 59 -13.74 9.34 2.82
CA ASN A 59 -13.35 10.56 2.13
C ASN A 59 -11.96 10.32 1.53
N ILE A 60 -11.91 9.96 0.25
CA ILE A 60 -10.66 9.60 -0.42
C ILE A 60 -9.66 10.76 -0.46
N PRO A 61 -10.05 12.00 -0.85
CA PRO A 61 -9.10 13.12 -0.82
C PRO A 61 -8.47 13.36 0.55
N GLU A 62 -9.26 13.28 1.62
CA GLU A 62 -8.76 13.47 2.97
C GLU A 62 -7.82 12.33 3.39
N ALA A 63 -8.19 11.09 3.09
CA ALA A 63 -7.37 9.92 3.39
C ALA A 63 -6.04 9.95 2.61
N MET A 64 -6.07 10.37 1.35
CA MET A 64 -4.84 10.56 0.56
C MET A 64 -3.97 11.66 1.13
N ALA A 65 -4.57 12.78 1.58
CA ALA A 65 -3.80 13.85 2.21
C ALA A 65 -3.10 13.34 3.48
N GLN A 66 -3.77 12.52 4.27
CA GLN A 66 -3.16 11.87 5.44
C GLN A 66 -2.01 10.95 5.02
N ALA A 67 -2.22 10.12 4.01
CA ALA A 67 -1.18 9.21 3.51
C ALA A 67 0.06 9.98 3.04
N VAL A 68 -0.13 11.10 2.35
CA VAL A 68 0.97 11.96 1.90
C VAL A 68 1.74 12.54 3.10
N ARG A 69 1.03 13.10 4.09
CA ARG A 69 1.67 13.64 5.29
C ARG A 69 2.47 12.58 6.03
N ASP A 70 1.90 11.41 6.20
CA ASP A 70 2.53 10.32 6.94
C ASP A 70 3.71 9.73 6.17
N SER A 71 3.63 9.65 4.85
CA SER A 71 4.77 9.20 4.04
C SER A 71 5.96 10.16 4.16
N GLU A 72 5.70 11.46 4.24
CA GLU A 72 6.74 12.46 4.48
C GLU A 72 7.31 12.34 5.89
N LYS A 73 6.45 12.18 6.88
CA LYS A 73 6.84 12.04 8.28
C LYS A 73 7.73 10.81 8.50
N PHE A 74 7.36 9.69 7.94
CA PHE A 74 8.08 8.43 8.15
C PHE A 74 9.20 8.19 7.11
N GLY A 75 9.15 8.88 5.98
CA GLY A 75 10.15 8.71 4.92
C GLY A 75 10.20 7.30 4.37
N ASP A 76 9.06 6.61 4.35
CA ASP A 76 9.02 5.17 4.05
C ASP A 76 8.59 4.83 2.62
N GLY A 77 8.21 5.81 1.83
CA GLY A 77 7.94 5.56 0.43
C GLY A 77 6.75 6.31 -0.15
N VAL A 78 6.29 5.84 -1.29
CA VAL A 78 5.18 6.43 -2.04
C VAL A 78 3.87 6.20 -1.29
N PRO A 79 3.06 7.25 -1.05
CA PRO A 79 1.81 7.08 -0.34
C PRO A 79 0.80 6.30 -1.18
N CYS A 80 0.34 5.19 -0.65
CA CYS A 80 -0.69 4.35 -1.24
C CYS A 80 -1.81 4.14 -0.22
N LEU A 81 -3.03 4.37 -0.65
CA LEU A 81 -4.21 4.18 0.18
C LEU A 81 -4.86 2.85 -0.22
N PHE A 82 -4.77 1.86 0.67
CA PHE A 82 -5.45 0.58 0.50
C PHE A 82 -6.74 0.61 1.29
N HIS A 83 -7.87 0.41 0.63
CA HIS A 83 -9.16 0.58 1.27
C HIS A 83 -10.21 -0.38 0.75
N ARG A 84 -11.18 -0.67 1.60
CA ARG A 84 -12.36 -1.43 1.21
C ARG A 84 -13.54 -1.14 2.13
N ARG A 85 -14.71 -1.42 1.64
CA ARG A 85 -15.94 -1.55 2.43
C ARG A 85 -16.13 -3.02 2.81
N ASN A 86 -17.02 -3.27 3.77
CA ASN A 86 -17.44 -4.63 4.06
C ASN A 86 -18.00 -5.29 2.79
N ARG A 87 -17.68 -6.55 2.59
CA ARG A 87 -18.12 -7.37 1.44
C ARG A 87 -17.65 -6.87 0.07
N GLN A 88 -16.70 -5.94 0.04
CA GLN A 88 -16.07 -5.45 -1.18
C GLN A 88 -14.60 -5.83 -1.20
N GLY A 89 -14.04 -5.94 -2.41
CA GLY A 89 -12.61 -6.19 -2.56
C GLY A 89 -11.77 -4.96 -2.24
N TRP A 90 -10.50 -5.20 -1.98
CA TRP A 90 -9.54 -4.14 -1.71
C TRP A 90 -9.24 -3.33 -2.97
N LEU A 91 -9.15 -2.02 -2.79
CA LEU A 91 -8.75 -1.08 -3.82
C LEU A 91 -7.46 -0.38 -3.40
N CYS A 92 -6.71 0.08 -4.38
CA CYS A 92 -5.53 0.91 -4.14
C CYS A 92 -5.73 2.26 -4.81
N THR A 93 -5.63 3.34 -4.04
CA THR A 93 -5.66 4.71 -4.56
C THR A 93 -4.30 5.34 -4.34
N MET A 94 -3.77 5.99 -5.37
CA MET A 94 -2.51 6.71 -5.29
C MET A 94 -2.55 7.93 -6.21
N ARG A 95 -1.58 8.84 -6.03
CA ARG A 95 -1.49 10.02 -6.91
C ARG A 95 -1.14 9.57 -8.33
N LEU A 96 -1.69 10.25 -9.31
CA LEU A 96 -1.49 9.88 -10.72
C LEU A 96 -0.01 9.87 -11.11
N GLU A 97 0.76 10.87 -10.68
CA GLU A 97 2.19 10.93 -10.99
C GLU A 97 2.94 9.71 -10.43
N ASP A 98 2.58 9.26 -9.24
CA ASP A 98 3.19 8.08 -8.62
C ASP A 98 2.83 6.81 -9.38
N TRP A 99 1.59 6.70 -9.82
CA TRP A 99 1.16 5.57 -10.65
C TRP A 99 1.89 5.56 -12.00
N ILE A 100 2.02 6.73 -12.63
CA ILE A 100 2.74 6.84 -13.91
C ILE A 100 4.19 6.41 -13.74
N ALA A 101 4.85 6.83 -12.66
CA ALA A 101 6.22 6.42 -12.38
C ALA A 101 6.33 4.90 -12.20
N LEU A 102 5.41 4.31 -11.48
CA LEU A 102 5.36 2.86 -11.28
C LEU A 102 5.13 2.13 -12.61
N TYR A 103 4.18 2.57 -13.38
CA TYR A 103 3.86 1.99 -14.68
C TYR A 103 5.05 2.10 -15.64
N SER A 104 5.69 3.27 -15.71
CA SER A 104 6.85 3.49 -16.57
C SER A 104 8.02 2.59 -16.19
N ALA A 105 8.28 2.40 -14.91
CA ALA A 105 9.31 1.48 -14.44
C ALA A 105 9.00 0.03 -14.82
N ALA A 106 7.74 -0.39 -14.67
CA ALA A 106 7.31 -1.72 -15.05
C ALA A 106 7.45 -1.95 -16.57
N GLU A 107 7.10 -0.95 -17.39
CA GLU A 107 7.22 -1.04 -18.84
C GLU A 107 8.69 -1.07 -19.28
N LYS A 108 9.56 -0.27 -18.67
CA LYS A 108 11.00 -0.33 -18.94
C LYS A 108 11.56 -1.72 -18.66
N ARG A 109 11.19 -2.29 -17.53
CA ARG A 109 11.64 -3.63 -17.15
C ARG A 109 11.12 -4.69 -18.11
N ARG A 110 9.85 -4.59 -18.51
CA ARG A 110 9.24 -5.49 -19.49
C ARG A 110 9.94 -5.40 -20.83
N ASN A 111 10.18 -4.17 -21.34
CA ASN A 111 10.85 -3.95 -22.62
C ASN A 111 12.30 -4.45 -22.60
N ALA A 112 13.02 -4.23 -21.53
CA ALA A 112 14.38 -4.76 -21.36
C ALA A 112 14.38 -6.30 -21.36
N HIS A 113 13.41 -6.91 -20.71
CA HIS A 113 13.27 -8.37 -20.67
C HIS A 113 12.94 -8.93 -22.06
N ILE A 114 12.04 -8.30 -22.80
CA ILE A 114 11.69 -8.69 -24.18
C ILE A 114 12.89 -8.52 -25.09
N LYS A 115 13.59 -7.41 -25.04
CA LYS A 115 14.82 -7.18 -25.81
C LYS A 115 15.85 -8.27 -25.55
N LYS A 116 16.10 -8.57 -24.28
CA LYS A 116 17.04 -9.61 -23.90
C LYS A 116 16.64 -10.96 -24.49
N ALA A 117 15.38 -11.34 -24.39
CA ALA A 117 14.88 -12.60 -24.93
C ALA A 117 15.05 -12.67 -26.44
N VAL A 118 14.85 -11.57 -27.16
CA VAL A 118 14.99 -11.52 -28.61
C VAL A 118 16.47 -11.59 -29.03
N TYR A 119 17.34 -10.82 -28.38
CA TYR A 119 18.75 -10.75 -28.76
C TYR A 119 19.60 -11.90 -28.21
N ASP A 120 19.19 -12.53 -27.13
CA ASP A 120 19.90 -13.67 -26.55
C ASP A 120 19.44 -15.02 -27.13
N THR A 121 18.44 -15.04 -28.01
CA THR A 121 17.98 -16.27 -28.67
C THR A 121 19.01 -16.70 -29.69
N PRO A 122 19.53 -17.92 -29.62
CA PRO A 122 20.48 -18.44 -30.62
C PRO A 122 19.87 -18.41 -32.01
N ALA A 123 20.67 -18.03 -32.97
CA ALA A 123 20.27 -18.03 -34.38
C ALA A 123 20.00 -19.45 -34.89
#